data_e04bba8071e17f5a559a2d90fd54c777
#
_entry.id   e04bba8071e17f5a559a2d90fd54c777
#
_cell.length_a   1.000
_cell.length_b   1.000
_cell.length_c   1.000
_cell.angle_alpha   90.00
_cell.angle_beta   90.00
_cell.angle_gamma   90.00
#
_symmetry.space_group_name_H-M   'P 1'
#
loop_
_entity.id
_entity.type
_entity.pdbx_description
1 polymer ?
#
loop_
_entity_poly.entity_id
_entity_poly.type
_entity_poly.pdbx_seq_one_letter_code
_entity_poly.pdbx_strand_id
1 'polypeptide(L)'
;YGGKYYTDNSVTIEAKPYFSGEEKEYRQRVLAVYFTSTGCTSCPSATKGLKAVQDANPGMVSAVAFHSHMGAVADPMTIPETTLFNAVLGGFDGLPRLFWNMRQGTHLIGPSFTESYAEEVASYEPQCGVSVTSAWIPNDYDGKPEGEGCPCQISIGITSNIPAVYRYLVFIVEDGIVAEQTGDPNYVHNNVVRAVLTSEKGDKINDNLPLTVGVEAKAEKTFDTASTWNINNLRVIVAATTSSDGGYTFVVNNVAECKLGESVDYQYAE
;
A
#
# COMPACT_ATOMS: atom_id res chain seq x y z
N TYR A 1 -7.46 -59.57 -36.13
CA TYR A 1 -7.37 -59.00 -34.80
C TYR A 1 -6.40 -57.83 -34.87
N GLY A 2 -6.93 -56.60 -34.98
CA GLY A 2 -6.09 -55.37 -35.02
C GLY A 2 -5.80 -54.89 -33.61
N GLY A 3 -4.57 -55.06 -33.16
CA GLY A 3 -4.06 -54.40 -31.95
C GLY A 3 -3.87 -52.90 -32.22
N LYS A 4 -4.57 -52.04 -31.49
CA LYS A 4 -4.30 -50.60 -31.46
C LYS A 4 -3.07 -50.39 -30.60
N TYR A 5 -1.96 -50.01 -31.21
CA TYR A 5 -0.81 -49.50 -30.49
C TYR A 5 -1.09 -48.04 -30.15
N TYR A 6 -1.25 -47.70 -28.87
CA TYR A 6 -1.16 -46.35 -28.39
C TYR A 6 0.31 -46.01 -28.25
N THR A 7 0.83 -45.17 -29.12
CA THR A 7 2.11 -44.52 -28.88
C THR A 7 1.86 -43.47 -27.80
N ASP A 8 2.47 -43.69 -26.64
CA ASP A 8 2.56 -42.69 -25.58
C ASP A 8 3.45 -41.56 -26.08
N ASN A 9 2.84 -40.51 -26.61
CA ASN A 9 3.52 -39.25 -26.91
C ASN A 9 3.47 -38.40 -25.67
N SER A 10 4.08 -38.82 -24.57
CA SER A 10 4.41 -37.95 -23.47
C SER A 10 5.47 -36.95 -23.94
N VAL A 11 5.03 -35.80 -24.38
CA VAL A 11 5.91 -34.63 -24.54
C VAL A 11 6.28 -34.18 -23.13
N THR A 12 7.45 -34.58 -22.67
CA THR A 12 8.04 -33.98 -21.48
C THR A 12 8.40 -32.55 -21.85
N ILE A 13 7.53 -31.60 -21.50
CA ILE A 13 7.88 -30.20 -21.55
C ILE A 13 8.79 -29.97 -20.35
N GLU A 14 10.09 -30.03 -20.54
CA GLU A 14 11.02 -29.44 -19.60
C GLU A 14 10.77 -27.94 -19.64
N ALA A 15 10.00 -27.45 -18.70
CA ALA A 15 9.95 -26.05 -18.39
C ALA A 15 11.35 -25.65 -17.89
N LYS A 16 12.22 -25.25 -18.82
CA LYS A 16 13.43 -24.56 -18.42
C LYS A 16 12.98 -23.32 -17.64
N PRO A 17 13.41 -23.15 -16.37
CA PRO A 17 13.21 -21.90 -15.70
C PRO A 17 13.85 -20.82 -16.59
N TYR A 18 13.07 -19.87 -17.04
CA TYR A 18 13.51 -18.76 -17.88
C TYR A 18 14.27 -17.73 -17.01
N PHE A 19 15.18 -18.20 -16.18
CA PHE A 19 16.03 -17.36 -15.33
C PHE A 19 17.50 -17.65 -15.67
N SER A 20 18.08 -16.82 -16.53
CA SER A 20 19.53 -16.68 -16.71
C SER A 20 20.04 -15.40 -16.02
N GLY A 21 19.50 -15.04 -14.87
CA GLY A 21 19.94 -13.92 -14.04
C GLY A 21 20.04 -14.36 -12.59
N GLU A 22 20.96 -13.78 -11.84
CA GLU A 22 21.01 -13.92 -10.39
C GLU A 22 19.63 -13.56 -9.83
N GLU A 23 19.02 -14.45 -9.03
CA GLU A 23 17.78 -14.17 -8.32
C GLU A 23 18.07 -13.00 -7.38
N LYS A 24 17.60 -11.81 -7.75
CA LYS A 24 17.72 -10.63 -6.87
C LYS A 24 16.60 -10.67 -5.85
N GLU A 25 16.96 -10.71 -4.59
CA GLU A 25 16.01 -10.54 -3.50
C GLU A 25 15.43 -9.12 -3.50
N TYR A 26 14.12 -9.01 -3.36
CA TYR A 26 13.50 -7.69 -3.24
C TYR A 26 13.75 -7.11 -1.86
N ARG A 27 14.03 -5.81 -1.81
CA ARG A 27 14.10 -5.08 -0.55
C ARG A 27 12.73 -5.08 0.11
N GLN A 28 12.67 -5.56 1.34
CA GLN A 28 11.45 -5.58 2.14
C GLN A 28 11.02 -4.16 2.52
N ARG A 29 9.72 -3.88 2.32
CA ARG A 29 9.07 -2.67 2.80
C ARG A 29 7.73 -3.02 3.42
N VAL A 30 7.39 -2.38 4.52
CA VAL A 30 6.22 -2.68 5.34
C VAL A 30 5.19 -1.55 5.22
N LEU A 31 3.92 -1.91 5.06
CA LEU A 31 2.81 -0.97 5.14
C LEU A 31 2.26 -0.92 6.57
N ALA A 32 2.28 0.27 7.15
CA ALA A 32 1.56 0.57 8.40
C ALA A 32 0.18 1.14 8.07
N VAL A 33 -0.89 0.39 8.32
CA VAL A 33 -2.26 0.88 8.23
C VAL A 33 -2.69 1.35 9.61
N TYR A 34 -2.82 2.64 9.79
CA TYR A 34 -3.07 3.28 11.07
C TYR A 34 -4.43 3.96 11.10
N PHE A 35 -5.22 3.70 12.12
CA PHE A 35 -6.52 4.34 12.35
C PHE A 35 -6.44 5.31 13.51
N THR A 36 -6.91 6.53 13.27
CA THR A 36 -6.81 7.67 14.19
C THR A 36 -8.06 8.55 14.15
N SER A 37 -8.11 9.56 14.99
CA SER A 37 -9.15 10.60 14.98
C SER A 37 -8.64 11.86 15.67
N THR A 38 -9.09 13.01 15.22
CA THR A 38 -8.85 14.30 15.88
C THR A 38 -9.46 14.37 17.28
N GLY A 39 -10.52 13.60 17.55
CA GLY A 39 -11.15 13.47 18.87
C GLY A 39 -10.48 12.46 19.82
N CYS A 40 -9.45 11.75 19.38
CA CYS A 40 -8.81 10.70 20.14
C CYS A 40 -7.65 11.24 21.00
N THR A 41 -7.77 11.18 22.32
CA THR A 41 -6.75 11.70 23.25
C THR A 41 -5.46 10.87 23.30
N SER A 42 -5.52 9.57 23.01
CA SER A 42 -4.37 8.65 23.01
C SER A 42 -3.67 8.54 21.66
N CYS A 43 -4.32 8.96 20.56
CA CYS A 43 -3.80 8.85 19.20
C CYS A 43 -2.47 9.60 18.99
N PRO A 44 -2.23 10.81 19.54
CA PRO A 44 -0.94 11.47 19.40
C PRO A 44 0.24 10.67 19.93
N SER A 45 0.05 9.92 21.02
CA SER A 45 1.10 9.05 21.56
C SER A 45 1.42 7.90 20.62
N ALA A 46 0.41 7.29 20.01
CA ALA A 46 0.59 6.22 19.02
C ALA A 46 1.25 6.75 17.73
N THR A 47 0.85 7.94 17.26
CA THR A 47 1.49 8.59 16.11
C THR A 47 2.99 8.84 16.35
N LYS A 48 3.37 9.25 17.57
CA LYS A 48 4.79 9.38 17.93
C LYS A 48 5.53 8.04 17.92
N GLY A 49 4.87 6.97 18.37
CA GLY A 49 5.42 5.62 18.32
C GLY A 49 5.66 5.15 16.88
N LEU A 50 4.68 5.34 15.99
CA LEU A 50 4.83 5.02 14.57
C LEU A 50 5.94 5.84 13.90
N LYS A 51 5.99 7.14 14.19
CA LYS A 51 7.07 7.99 13.69
C LYS A 51 8.44 7.52 14.16
N ALA A 52 8.58 7.10 15.39
CA ALA A 52 9.84 6.57 15.90
C ALA A 52 10.31 5.33 15.14
N VAL A 53 9.38 4.43 14.76
CA VAL A 53 9.69 3.28 13.91
C VAL A 53 10.13 3.73 12.51
N GLN A 54 9.43 4.69 11.90
CA GLN A 54 9.79 5.24 10.58
C GLN A 54 11.18 5.91 10.61
N ASP A 55 11.46 6.70 11.64
CA ASP A 55 12.75 7.41 11.79
C ASP A 55 13.92 6.43 12.01
N ALA A 56 13.68 5.33 12.73
CA ALA A 56 14.68 4.28 12.96
C ALA A 56 14.90 3.39 11.73
N ASN A 57 13.94 3.35 10.80
CA ASN A 57 13.96 2.48 9.63
C ASN A 57 13.66 3.29 8.35
N PRO A 58 14.52 4.23 7.96
CA PRO A 58 14.24 5.13 6.85
C PRO A 58 14.03 4.39 5.53
N GLY A 59 12.90 4.70 4.87
CA GLY A 59 12.52 4.08 3.62
C GLY A 59 12.01 2.64 3.71
N MET A 60 11.88 2.07 4.92
CA MET A 60 11.37 0.70 5.10
C MET A 60 9.90 0.66 5.50
N VAL A 61 9.33 1.75 6.00
CA VAL A 61 7.96 1.81 6.50
C VAL A 61 7.18 2.91 5.78
N SER A 62 6.26 2.49 4.94
CA SER A 62 5.21 3.36 4.37
C SER A 62 3.99 3.34 5.29
N ALA A 63 3.41 4.49 5.58
CA ALA A 63 2.27 4.59 6.49
C ALA A 63 1.07 5.28 5.81
N VAL A 64 -0.12 4.77 6.12
CA VAL A 64 -1.41 5.32 5.72
C VAL A 64 -2.27 5.51 6.96
N ALA A 65 -2.66 6.75 7.26
CA ALA A 65 -3.47 7.12 8.42
C ALA A 65 -4.92 7.37 7.99
N PHE A 66 -5.80 6.45 8.34
CA PHE A 66 -7.24 6.59 8.16
C PHE A 66 -7.84 7.33 9.36
N HIS A 67 -8.43 8.47 9.09
CA HIS A 67 -9.16 9.26 10.08
C HIS A 67 -10.61 8.81 10.20
N SER A 68 -11.14 8.76 11.42
CA SER A 68 -12.52 8.37 11.72
C SER A 68 -13.19 9.41 12.59
N HIS A 69 -14.50 9.59 12.43
CA HIS A 69 -15.30 10.30 13.43
C HIS A 69 -15.24 9.54 14.77
N MET A 70 -15.21 10.29 15.87
CA MET A 70 -15.19 9.70 17.21
C MET A 70 -16.33 10.27 18.06
N GLY A 71 -17.36 9.47 18.29
CA GLY A 71 -18.57 9.93 18.96
C GLY A 71 -19.24 11.09 18.22
N ALA A 72 -19.43 12.21 18.88
CA ALA A 72 -19.98 13.44 18.31
C ALA A 72 -18.93 14.34 17.63
N VAL A 73 -17.64 13.98 17.71
CA VAL A 73 -16.55 14.77 17.11
C VAL A 73 -16.43 14.38 15.64
N ALA A 74 -16.73 15.34 14.76
CA ALA A 74 -16.51 15.20 13.33
C ALA A 74 -15.02 15.39 13.03
N ASP A 75 -14.41 14.42 12.36
CA ASP A 75 -13.03 14.51 11.89
C ASP A 75 -13.03 14.97 10.43
N PRO A 76 -12.42 16.14 10.11
CA PRO A 76 -12.45 16.70 8.76
C PRO A 76 -11.60 15.93 7.75
N MET A 77 -10.76 15.00 8.21
CA MET A 77 -9.90 14.17 7.38
C MET A 77 -10.47 12.76 7.13
N THR A 78 -11.67 12.48 7.61
CA THR A 78 -12.36 11.20 7.36
C THR A 78 -12.73 11.08 5.89
N ILE A 79 -12.51 9.90 5.33
CA ILE A 79 -12.95 9.51 3.98
C ILE A 79 -13.89 8.29 4.06
N PRO A 80 -14.76 8.06 3.07
CA PRO A 80 -15.70 6.92 3.09
C PRO A 80 -14.99 5.56 3.21
N GLU A 81 -13.82 5.42 2.61
CA GLU A 81 -13.01 4.20 2.58
C GLU A 81 -12.53 3.78 3.97
N THR A 82 -12.46 4.70 4.93
CA THR A 82 -12.10 4.38 6.32
C THR A 82 -12.94 3.25 6.90
N THR A 83 -14.25 3.28 6.67
CA THR A 83 -15.17 2.22 7.16
C THR A 83 -14.95 0.90 6.44
N LEU A 84 -14.65 0.94 5.13
CA LEU A 84 -14.40 -0.27 4.33
C LEU A 84 -13.10 -0.95 4.78
N PHE A 85 -12.03 -0.19 4.99
CA PHE A 85 -10.77 -0.73 5.51
C PHE A 85 -10.89 -1.25 6.93
N ASN A 86 -11.65 -0.60 7.81
CA ASN A 86 -11.97 -1.15 9.12
C ASN A 86 -12.65 -2.53 8.99
N ALA A 87 -13.66 -2.67 8.13
CA ALA A 87 -14.38 -3.92 7.94
C ALA A 87 -13.48 -5.05 7.41
N VAL A 88 -12.62 -4.76 6.43
CA VAL A 88 -11.66 -5.75 5.87
C VAL A 88 -10.64 -6.20 6.93
N LEU A 89 -10.26 -5.32 7.85
CA LEU A 89 -9.31 -5.62 8.92
C LEU A 89 -9.97 -6.25 10.17
N GLY A 90 -11.20 -6.73 10.04
CA GLY A 90 -11.88 -7.54 11.06
C GLY A 90 -12.92 -6.78 11.89
N GLY A 91 -13.18 -5.51 11.59
CA GLY A 91 -14.17 -4.68 12.31
C GLY A 91 -13.77 -4.47 13.76
N PHE A 92 -13.10 -3.39 14.08
CA PHE A 92 -12.67 -3.09 15.45
C PHE A 92 -13.35 -1.83 15.98
N ASP A 93 -13.52 -1.79 17.27
CA ASP A 93 -13.96 -0.63 18.03
C ASP A 93 -12.78 0.03 18.75
N GLY A 94 -12.80 1.35 18.78
CA GLY A 94 -11.82 2.17 19.50
C GLY A 94 -10.53 2.46 18.73
N LEU A 95 -9.92 3.59 19.10
CA LEU A 95 -8.72 4.16 18.50
C LEU A 95 -7.68 4.43 19.60
N PRO A 96 -6.37 4.48 19.27
CA PRO A 96 -5.76 4.18 17.96
C PRO A 96 -5.70 2.69 17.62
N ARG A 97 -5.54 2.37 16.34
CA ARG A 97 -5.28 1.00 15.84
C ARG A 97 -4.19 1.03 14.78
N LEU A 98 -3.31 0.04 14.80
CA LEU A 98 -2.26 -0.15 13.80
C LEU A 98 -2.24 -1.60 13.33
N PHE A 99 -2.11 -1.77 12.03
CA PHE A 99 -1.97 -3.07 11.37
C PHE A 99 -0.72 -3.04 10.48
N TRP A 100 0.23 -3.93 10.72
CA TRP A 100 1.35 -4.14 9.82
C TRP A 100 0.91 -5.01 8.65
N ASN A 101 1.19 -4.56 7.42
CA ASN A 101 0.89 -5.31 6.19
C ASN A 101 -0.56 -5.83 6.08
N MET A 102 -1.52 -5.13 6.68
CA MET A 102 -2.92 -5.55 6.74
C MET A 102 -3.17 -6.89 7.45
N ARG A 103 -2.22 -7.38 8.26
CA ARG A 103 -2.41 -8.60 9.03
C ARG A 103 -3.39 -8.37 10.17
N GLN A 104 -4.44 -9.20 10.23
CA GLN A 104 -5.39 -9.16 11.33
C GLN A 104 -4.71 -9.53 12.66
N GLY A 105 -5.10 -8.85 13.73
CA GLY A 105 -4.58 -9.13 15.09
C GLY A 105 -3.40 -8.27 15.52
N THR A 106 -2.74 -7.56 14.63
CA THR A 106 -1.66 -6.60 14.98
C THR A 106 -2.22 -5.23 15.34
N HIS A 107 -3.02 -5.16 16.36
CA HIS A 107 -3.56 -3.91 16.88
C HIS A 107 -2.81 -3.53 18.14
N LEU A 108 -2.01 -2.50 18.09
CA LEU A 108 -1.20 -2.09 19.21
C LEU A 108 -1.49 -0.66 19.61
N ILE A 109 -1.49 -0.46 20.91
CA ILE A 109 -1.58 0.85 21.52
C ILE A 109 -0.24 1.10 22.22
N GLY A 110 0.52 2.08 21.74
CA GLY A 110 1.65 2.61 22.48
C GLY A 110 3.03 2.05 22.14
N PRO A 111 3.95 1.95 23.12
CA PRO A 111 5.41 1.80 22.88
C PRO A 111 5.87 0.48 22.26
N SER A 112 5.00 -0.49 22.14
CA SER A 112 5.29 -1.81 21.53
C SER A 112 5.40 -1.80 19.99
N PHE A 113 5.27 -0.64 19.32
CA PHE A 113 5.36 -0.59 17.85
C PHE A 113 6.72 -1.03 17.31
N THR A 114 7.81 -0.73 18.01
CA THR A 114 9.14 -1.16 17.59
C THR A 114 9.30 -2.68 17.63
N GLU A 115 8.81 -3.31 18.69
CA GLU A 115 8.86 -4.77 18.85
C GLU A 115 7.99 -5.46 17.80
N SER A 116 6.74 -5.03 17.65
CA SER A 116 5.81 -5.62 16.67
C SER A 116 6.24 -5.38 15.22
N TYR A 117 6.93 -4.27 14.93
CA TYR A 117 7.55 -4.05 13.63
C TYR A 117 8.68 -5.06 13.37
N ALA A 118 9.54 -5.28 14.37
CA ALA A 118 10.61 -6.26 14.26
C ALA A 118 10.07 -7.68 14.06
N GLU A 119 8.98 -8.06 14.76
CA GLU A 119 8.28 -9.32 14.57
C GLU A 119 7.69 -9.43 13.16
N GLU A 120 7.05 -8.37 12.63
CA GLU A 120 6.51 -8.37 11.28
C GLU A 120 7.61 -8.55 10.23
N VAL A 121 8.72 -7.80 10.34
CA VAL A 121 9.86 -7.91 9.43
C VAL A 121 10.45 -9.33 9.44
N ALA A 122 10.57 -9.95 10.62
CA ALA A 122 11.09 -11.30 10.75
C ALA A 122 10.11 -12.40 10.28
N SER A 123 8.84 -12.07 10.10
CA SER A 123 7.79 -13.06 9.81
C SER A 123 7.70 -13.49 8.35
N TYR A 124 8.26 -12.71 7.42
CA TYR A 124 8.17 -12.98 5.98
C TYR A 124 9.32 -12.33 5.21
N GLU A 125 9.56 -12.85 4.02
CA GLU A 125 10.42 -12.26 3.01
C GLU A 125 9.55 -11.81 1.82
N PRO A 126 9.83 -10.62 1.23
CA PRO A 126 9.05 -10.15 0.10
C PRO A 126 9.34 -11.00 -1.14
N GLN A 127 8.30 -11.46 -1.78
CA GLN A 127 8.38 -12.30 -2.98
C GLN A 127 8.12 -11.49 -4.26
N CYS A 128 7.75 -10.23 -4.11
CA CYS A 128 7.50 -9.34 -5.24
C CYS A 128 8.19 -7.99 -5.06
N GLY A 129 8.56 -7.39 -6.19
CA GLY A 129 8.93 -6.00 -6.30
C GLY A 129 7.74 -5.16 -6.76
N VAL A 130 7.69 -3.94 -6.29
CA VAL A 130 6.71 -2.93 -6.68
C VAL A 130 7.44 -1.72 -7.21
N SER A 131 7.02 -1.20 -8.35
CA SER A 131 7.43 0.10 -8.88
C SER A 131 6.24 1.03 -9.00
N VAL A 132 6.47 2.32 -8.85
CA VAL A 132 5.45 3.34 -9.04
C VAL A 132 6.04 4.57 -9.71
N THR A 133 5.33 5.09 -10.69
CA THR A 133 5.61 6.38 -11.31
C THR A 133 4.35 7.21 -11.24
N SER A 134 4.46 8.45 -10.77
CA SER A 134 3.38 9.41 -10.84
C SER A 134 3.78 10.55 -11.78
N ALA A 135 2.88 10.93 -12.66
CA ALA A 135 3.11 11.99 -13.64
C ALA A 135 1.85 12.88 -13.76
N TRP A 136 2.07 14.18 -13.78
CA TRP A 136 1.01 15.13 -14.10
C TRP A 136 0.59 14.98 -15.55
N ILE A 137 -0.70 14.89 -15.81
CA ILE A 137 -1.23 14.94 -17.16
C ILE A 137 -1.36 16.41 -17.51
N PRO A 138 -0.61 16.91 -18.51
CA PRO A 138 -0.70 18.30 -18.93
C PRO A 138 -2.14 18.62 -19.34
N ASN A 139 -2.71 19.64 -18.75
CA ASN A 139 -4.00 20.17 -19.16
C ASN A 139 -3.75 21.34 -20.10
N ASP A 140 -3.68 21.06 -21.39
CA ASP A 140 -3.43 22.07 -22.44
C ASP A 140 -4.58 23.10 -22.55
N TYR A 141 -5.65 22.94 -21.77
CA TYR A 141 -6.92 23.63 -22.00
C TYR A 141 -7.19 24.84 -21.10
N ASP A 142 -6.55 24.97 -19.92
CA ASP A 142 -6.96 26.00 -18.96
C ASP A 142 -5.85 26.93 -18.45
N GLY A 143 -4.61 26.72 -18.90
CA GLY A 143 -3.47 27.58 -18.53
C GLY A 143 -3.11 27.53 -17.05
N LYS A 144 -3.64 26.57 -16.29
CA LYS A 144 -3.26 26.38 -14.89
C LYS A 144 -1.88 25.77 -14.76
N PRO A 145 -1.13 26.12 -13.71
CA PRO A 145 0.13 25.45 -13.41
C PRO A 145 -0.06 23.94 -13.26
N GLU A 146 0.89 23.14 -13.71
CA GLU A 146 0.92 21.73 -13.41
C GLU A 146 0.78 21.53 -11.90
N GLY A 147 -0.13 20.63 -11.48
CA GLY A 147 -0.30 20.21 -10.09
C GLY A 147 -1.62 20.56 -9.44
N GLU A 148 -2.11 21.80 -9.55
CA GLU A 148 -3.36 22.17 -8.87
C GLU A 148 -4.58 21.95 -9.79
N GLY A 149 -5.43 20.97 -9.42
CA GLY A 149 -6.60 20.59 -10.21
C GLY A 149 -6.27 19.91 -11.55
N CYS A 150 -5.00 19.54 -11.78
CA CYS A 150 -4.59 18.72 -12.89
C CYS A 150 -4.73 17.23 -12.54
N PRO A 151 -5.16 16.39 -13.47
CA PRO A 151 -5.15 14.96 -13.27
C PRO A 151 -3.71 14.44 -13.16
N CYS A 152 -3.51 13.46 -12.27
CA CYS A 152 -2.26 12.76 -12.13
C CYS A 152 -2.44 11.30 -12.56
N GLN A 153 -1.55 10.80 -13.40
CA GLN A 153 -1.48 9.39 -13.77
C GLN A 153 -0.49 8.67 -12.88
N ILE A 154 -0.89 7.50 -12.39
CA ILE A 154 -0.08 6.59 -11.60
C ILE A 154 0.13 5.34 -12.44
N SER A 155 1.38 5.07 -12.81
CA SER A 155 1.79 3.82 -13.46
C SER A 155 2.39 2.89 -12.42
N ILE A 156 1.95 1.65 -12.40
CA ILE A 156 2.27 0.64 -11.39
C ILE A 156 2.89 -0.55 -12.10
N GLY A 157 4.02 -1.05 -11.59
CA GLY A 157 4.61 -2.30 -12.00
C GLY A 157 4.72 -3.26 -10.82
N ILE A 158 4.40 -4.54 -11.04
CA ILE A 158 4.64 -5.63 -10.08
C ILE A 158 5.37 -6.76 -10.80
N THR A 159 6.46 -7.20 -10.23
CA THR A 159 7.22 -8.39 -10.66
C THR A 159 7.39 -9.34 -9.47
N SER A 160 7.58 -10.63 -9.72
CA SER A 160 7.62 -11.64 -8.65
C SER A 160 8.69 -12.69 -8.88
N ASN A 161 9.27 -13.21 -7.79
CA ASN A 161 10.21 -14.35 -7.78
C ASN A 161 9.49 -15.69 -7.72
N ILE A 162 8.18 -15.70 -7.50
CA ILE A 162 7.36 -16.91 -7.47
C ILE A 162 6.09 -16.72 -8.30
N PRO A 163 5.52 -17.80 -8.86
CA PRO A 163 4.20 -17.71 -9.49
C PRO A 163 3.13 -17.53 -8.40
N ALA A 164 2.58 -16.33 -8.27
CA ALA A 164 1.54 -16.01 -7.32
C ALA A 164 0.53 -15.01 -7.89
N VAL A 165 -0.69 -15.04 -7.36
CA VAL A 165 -1.74 -14.09 -7.71
C VAL A 165 -1.60 -12.87 -6.82
N TYR A 166 -1.45 -11.72 -7.45
CA TYR A 166 -1.35 -10.43 -6.76
C TYR A 166 -2.56 -9.56 -7.05
N ARG A 167 -2.83 -8.68 -6.09
CA ARG A 167 -3.65 -7.49 -6.24
C ARG A 167 -2.84 -6.28 -5.80
N TYR A 168 -3.32 -5.09 -6.08
CA TYR A 168 -2.64 -3.87 -5.68
C TYR A 168 -3.61 -2.87 -5.06
N LEU A 169 -3.12 -2.17 -4.04
CA LEU A 169 -3.76 -1.03 -3.40
C LEU A 169 -3.00 0.23 -3.79
N VAL A 170 -3.73 1.33 -3.99
CA VAL A 170 -3.14 2.64 -4.26
C VAL A 170 -3.74 3.65 -3.32
N PHE A 171 -2.90 4.28 -2.53
CA PHE A 171 -3.26 5.34 -1.60
C PHE A 171 -2.61 6.66 -1.99
N ILE A 172 -3.38 7.73 -1.93
CA ILE A 172 -2.87 9.10 -1.96
C ILE A 172 -2.88 9.61 -0.53
N VAL A 173 -1.71 9.99 -0.04
CA VAL A 173 -1.55 10.48 1.34
C VAL A 173 -0.98 11.88 1.35
N GLU A 174 -1.36 12.66 2.36
CA GLU A 174 -0.88 14.03 2.58
C GLU A 174 -0.19 14.12 3.94
N ASP A 175 0.95 14.81 3.95
CA ASP A 175 1.68 15.15 5.17
C ASP A 175 1.51 16.62 5.53
N GLY A 176 1.74 16.95 6.81
CA GLY A 176 1.80 18.34 7.26
C GLY A 176 0.47 19.06 7.32
N ILE A 177 -0.65 18.35 7.45
CA ILE A 177 -1.96 18.96 7.62
C ILE A 177 -2.06 19.53 9.04
N VAL A 178 -2.22 20.83 9.16
CA VAL A 178 -2.43 21.50 10.44
C VAL A 178 -3.93 21.54 10.74
N ALA A 179 -4.34 20.81 11.75
CA ALA A 179 -5.72 20.78 12.22
C ALA A 179 -5.77 20.52 13.73
N GLU A 180 -6.92 20.83 14.35
CA GLU A 180 -7.13 20.56 15.77
C GLU A 180 -7.01 19.04 16.04
N GLN A 181 -6.27 18.70 17.09
CA GLN A 181 -6.29 17.41 17.76
C GLN A 181 -6.69 17.68 19.20
N THR A 182 -7.44 16.81 19.84
CA THR A 182 -7.87 17.01 21.24
C THR A 182 -6.72 17.48 22.12
N GLY A 183 -6.81 18.74 22.58
CA GLY A 183 -5.78 19.37 23.43
C GLY A 183 -4.66 20.11 22.70
N ASP A 184 -4.61 20.08 21.37
CA ASP A 184 -3.65 20.82 20.55
C ASP A 184 -4.32 21.40 19.28
N PRO A 185 -4.59 22.71 19.23
CA PRO A 185 -5.26 23.31 18.07
C PRO A 185 -4.38 23.41 16.82
N ASN A 186 -3.07 23.24 16.94
CA ASN A 186 -2.11 23.36 15.84
C ASN A 186 -1.35 22.04 15.58
N TYR A 187 -2.01 20.92 15.88
CA TYR A 187 -1.38 19.61 15.66
C TYR A 187 -1.10 19.36 14.18
N VAL A 188 0.04 18.75 13.88
CA VAL A 188 0.46 18.41 12.52
C VAL A 188 0.16 16.93 12.27
N HIS A 189 -0.80 16.67 11.40
CA HIS A 189 -1.16 15.33 10.96
C HIS A 189 -0.32 14.93 9.74
N ASN A 190 0.20 13.71 9.75
CA ASN A 190 1.00 13.14 8.67
C ASN A 190 0.43 11.78 8.24
N ASN A 191 0.81 11.34 7.05
CA ASN A 191 0.37 10.09 6.44
C ASN A 191 -1.15 10.03 6.21
N VAL A 192 -1.86 11.15 6.19
CA VAL A 192 -3.32 11.21 6.10
C VAL A 192 -3.79 10.71 4.74
N VAL A 193 -4.63 9.67 4.73
CA VAL A 193 -5.22 9.17 3.48
C VAL A 193 -6.22 10.18 2.94
N ARG A 194 -5.98 10.66 1.73
CA ARG A 194 -6.85 11.61 1.01
C ARG A 194 -7.71 10.91 -0.02
N ALA A 195 -7.21 9.84 -0.62
CA ALA A 195 -7.95 9.00 -1.55
C ALA A 195 -7.40 7.57 -1.56
N VAL A 196 -8.27 6.62 -1.88
CA VAL A 196 -7.92 5.24 -2.23
C VAL A 196 -8.42 5.01 -3.65
N LEU A 197 -7.50 4.70 -4.58
CA LEU A 197 -7.82 4.59 -6.00
C LEU A 197 -8.22 3.17 -6.43
N THR A 198 -8.30 2.25 -5.48
CA THR A 198 -8.64 0.83 -5.66
C THR A 198 -9.77 0.43 -4.72
N SER A 199 -10.30 -0.77 -4.88
CA SER A 199 -11.15 -1.35 -3.84
C SER A 199 -10.34 -1.61 -2.56
N GLU A 200 -11.02 -1.75 -1.42
CA GLU A 200 -10.40 -2.05 -0.12
C GLU A 200 -9.69 -3.41 -0.06
N LYS A 201 -10.02 -4.29 -1.01
CA LYS A 201 -9.38 -5.60 -1.21
C LYS A 201 -8.27 -5.57 -2.25
N GLY A 202 -7.96 -4.41 -2.78
CA GLY A 202 -7.06 -4.22 -3.91
C GLY A 202 -7.72 -4.59 -5.26
N ASP A 203 -7.25 -3.97 -6.32
CA ASP A 203 -7.64 -4.27 -7.67
C ASP A 203 -6.81 -5.42 -8.23
N LYS A 204 -7.38 -6.15 -9.18
CA LYS A 204 -6.69 -7.25 -9.83
C LYS A 204 -5.58 -6.74 -10.73
N ILE A 205 -4.45 -7.42 -10.68
CA ILE A 205 -3.42 -7.28 -11.70
C ILE A 205 -3.30 -8.63 -12.45
N ASN A 206 -3.00 -8.60 -13.73
CA ASN A 206 -2.92 -9.80 -14.56
C ASN A 206 -4.22 -10.66 -14.56
N ASP A 207 -5.40 -10.02 -14.60
CA ASP A 207 -6.71 -10.68 -14.58
C ASP A 207 -6.93 -11.70 -13.45
N ASN A 208 -6.23 -11.52 -12.33
CA ASN A 208 -6.21 -12.44 -11.20
C ASN A 208 -5.59 -13.82 -11.51
N LEU A 209 -4.72 -13.86 -12.53
CA LEU A 209 -3.89 -15.02 -12.84
C LEU A 209 -2.54 -14.88 -12.12
N PRO A 210 -1.85 -16.00 -11.83
CA PRO A 210 -0.50 -15.96 -11.30
C PRO A 210 0.44 -15.18 -12.22
N LEU A 211 1.31 -14.35 -11.65
CA LEU A 211 2.38 -13.72 -12.41
C LEU A 211 3.40 -14.79 -12.83
N THR A 212 3.91 -14.63 -14.04
CA THR A 212 5.08 -15.40 -14.48
C THR A 212 6.31 -14.80 -13.82
N VAL A 213 7.16 -15.64 -13.24
CA VAL A 213 8.39 -15.23 -12.55
C VAL A 213 9.23 -14.32 -13.44
N GLY A 214 9.64 -13.16 -12.90
CA GLY A 214 10.44 -12.16 -13.59
C GLY A 214 9.72 -11.39 -14.70
N VAL A 215 8.44 -11.66 -14.95
CA VAL A 215 7.62 -10.89 -15.90
C VAL A 215 6.84 -9.82 -15.16
N GLU A 216 7.01 -8.57 -15.61
CA GLU A 216 6.29 -7.43 -15.05
C GLU A 216 4.83 -7.43 -15.47
N ALA A 217 3.93 -7.30 -14.50
CA ALA A 217 2.54 -6.93 -14.73
C ALA A 217 2.36 -5.43 -14.46
N LYS A 218 1.55 -4.77 -15.29
CA LYS A 218 1.33 -3.31 -15.24
C LYS A 218 -0.13 -2.97 -14.97
N ALA A 219 -0.31 -1.86 -14.27
CA ALA A 219 -1.61 -1.24 -14.08
C ALA A 219 -1.46 0.29 -14.08
N GLU A 220 -2.55 0.97 -14.35
CA GLU A 220 -2.60 2.43 -14.35
C GLU A 220 -3.82 2.92 -13.57
N LYS A 221 -3.67 4.05 -12.91
CA LYS A 221 -4.73 4.81 -12.25
C LYS A 221 -4.58 6.27 -12.58
N THR A 222 -5.70 6.96 -12.60
CA THR A 222 -5.73 8.42 -12.77
C THR A 222 -6.61 9.00 -11.66
N PHE A 223 -6.24 10.14 -11.12
CA PHE A 223 -7.03 10.86 -10.15
C PHE A 223 -6.83 12.38 -10.28
N ASP A 224 -7.82 13.12 -9.83
CA ASP A 224 -7.77 14.57 -9.74
C ASP A 224 -7.44 14.99 -8.31
N THR A 225 -6.53 15.96 -8.16
CA THR A 225 -6.24 16.54 -6.86
C THR A 225 -7.36 17.50 -6.45
N ALA A 226 -7.76 17.47 -5.18
CA ALA A 226 -8.66 18.49 -4.68
C ALA A 226 -7.89 19.80 -4.39
N SER A 227 -8.53 20.94 -4.64
CA SER A 227 -7.94 22.27 -4.40
C SER A 227 -7.61 22.56 -2.93
N THR A 228 -8.13 21.73 -2.02
CA THR A 228 -7.83 21.82 -0.58
C THR A 228 -6.60 21.05 -0.16
N TRP A 229 -5.97 20.30 -1.05
CA TRP A 229 -4.79 19.50 -0.75
C TRP A 229 -3.52 20.27 -1.09
N ASN A 230 -2.49 20.09 -0.25
CA ASN A 230 -1.17 20.63 -0.56
C ASN A 230 -0.41 19.64 -1.45
N ILE A 231 -0.38 19.91 -2.76
CA ILE A 231 0.24 19.04 -3.75
C ILE A 231 1.70 18.71 -3.48
N ASN A 232 2.44 19.64 -2.85
CA ASN A 232 3.86 19.42 -2.50
C ASN A 232 4.06 18.43 -1.35
N ASN A 233 2.99 18.14 -0.61
CA ASN A 233 3.00 17.22 0.52
C ASN A 233 2.32 15.88 0.19
N LEU A 234 1.90 15.68 -1.07
CA LEU A 234 1.25 14.45 -1.48
C LEU A 234 2.26 13.38 -1.87
N ARG A 235 1.96 12.17 -1.46
CA ARG A 235 2.69 10.94 -1.84
C ARG A 235 1.72 9.90 -2.36
N VAL A 236 2.21 9.07 -3.29
CA VAL A 236 1.55 7.84 -3.75
C VAL A 236 2.18 6.66 -3.05
N ILE A 237 1.35 5.81 -2.45
CA ILE A 237 1.77 4.53 -1.88
C ILE A 237 1.06 3.42 -2.64
N VAL A 238 1.82 2.49 -3.18
CA VAL A 238 1.32 1.30 -3.88
C VAL A 238 1.74 0.05 -3.09
N ALA A 239 0.76 -0.77 -2.70
CA ALA A 239 1.02 -2.01 -1.99
C ALA A 239 0.57 -3.21 -2.83
N ALA A 240 1.47 -4.16 -3.04
CA ALA A 240 1.13 -5.46 -3.61
C ALA A 240 0.62 -6.38 -2.52
N THR A 241 -0.55 -6.99 -2.73
CA THR A 241 -1.18 -7.90 -1.77
C THR A 241 -1.34 -9.29 -2.34
N THR A 242 -1.31 -10.27 -1.46
CA THR A 242 -1.61 -11.68 -1.74
C THR A 242 -2.71 -12.19 -0.81
N SER A 243 -3.34 -13.29 -1.19
CA SER A 243 -4.32 -13.97 -0.33
C SER A 243 -4.00 -15.45 -0.28
N SER A 244 -3.93 -16.02 0.91
CA SER A 244 -3.69 -17.44 1.13
C SER A 244 -4.97 -18.26 1.31
N ASP A 245 -6.12 -17.61 1.49
CA ASP A 245 -7.41 -18.23 1.84
C ASP A 245 -8.48 -18.09 0.75
N GLY A 246 -8.05 -17.98 -0.51
CA GLY A 246 -8.97 -17.88 -1.64
C GLY A 246 -9.63 -16.51 -1.81
N GLY A 247 -9.09 -15.46 -1.21
CA GLY A 247 -9.54 -14.09 -1.41
C GLY A 247 -10.40 -13.52 -0.29
N TYR A 248 -10.35 -14.11 0.90
CA TYR A 248 -11.00 -13.58 2.08
C TYR A 248 -10.10 -12.64 2.88
N THR A 249 -8.83 -13.01 3.07
CA THR A 249 -7.84 -12.19 3.76
C THR A 249 -6.76 -11.74 2.77
N PHE A 250 -6.42 -10.47 2.80
CA PHE A 250 -5.37 -9.88 1.97
C PHE A 250 -4.25 -9.36 2.85
N VAL A 251 -3.03 -9.78 2.54
CA VAL A 251 -1.82 -9.38 3.23
C VAL A 251 -0.90 -8.68 2.26
N VAL A 252 -0.34 -7.56 2.67
CA VAL A 252 0.67 -6.85 1.87
C VAL A 252 1.95 -7.67 1.84
N ASN A 253 2.46 -7.90 0.63
CA ASN A 253 3.72 -8.58 0.40
C ASN A 253 4.88 -7.58 0.29
N ASN A 254 4.69 -6.48 -0.45
CA ASN A 254 5.67 -5.40 -0.55
C ASN A 254 5.01 -4.07 -0.93
N VAL A 255 5.75 -2.98 -0.77
CA VAL A 255 5.26 -1.60 -0.94
C VAL A 255 6.25 -0.76 -1.72
N ALA A 256 5.76 0.18 -2.52
CA ALA A 256 6.54 1.28 -3.06
C ALA A 256 5.84 2.61 -2.80
N GLU A 257 6.61 3.67 -2.61
CA GLU A 257 6.08 5.03 -2.47
C GLU A 257 6.96 6.06 -3.16
N CYS A 258 6.34 7.08 -3.73
CA CYS A 258 7.02 8.27 -4.23
C CYS A 258 6.19 9.53 -3.97
N LYS A 259 6.81 10.71 -4.07
CA LYS A 259 6.05 11.97 -4.12
C LYS A 259 5.33 12.08 -5.45
N LEU A 260 4.28 12.93 -5.51
CA LEU A 260 3.64 13.23 -6.78
C LEU A 260 4.63 13.89 -7.74
N GLY A 261 4.62 13.43 -9.01
CA GLY A 261 5.56 13.86 -10.03
C GLY A 261 6.90 13.13 -10.02
N GLU A 262 7.09 12.18 -9.10
CA GLU A 262 8.30 11.38 -8.99
C GLU A 262 8.04 9.90 -9.32
N SER A 263 9.12 9.11 -9.33
CA SER A 263 9.07 7.67 -9.53
C SER A 263 10.00 6.93 -8.59
N VAL A 264 9.66 5.69 -8.29
CA VAL A 264 10.54 4.72 -7.65
C VAL A 264 10.47 3.40 -8.43
N ASP A 265 11.62 2.88 -8.77
CA ASP A 265 11.78 1.60 -9.47
C ASP A 265 11.84 0.44 -8.46
N TYR A 266 11.87 -0.80 -8.95
CA TYR A 266 12.05 -1.99 -8.13
C TYR A 266 13.29 -1.86 -7.25
N GLN A 267 13.11 -2.12 -5.96
CA GLN A 267 14.19 -2.06 -4.99
C GLN A 267 14.61 -3.47 -4.59
N TYR A 268 15.91 -3.69 -4.58
CA TYR A 268 16.50 -4.99 -4.24
C TYR A 268 17.28 -4.90 -2.93
N ALA A 269 17.41 -6.03 -2.24
CA ALA A 269 18.28 -6.15 -1.09
C ALA A 269 19.74 -5.92 -1.53
N GLU A 270 20.55 -5.33 -0.65
CA GLU A 270 21.98 -5.08 -0.88
C GLU A 270 22.81 -6.34 -0.59
#